data_f10f66f57b07bdc7b179622696db18ba
#
_entry.id   f10f66f57b07bdc7b179622696db18ba
#
_cell.length_a   1.000
_cell.length_b   1.000
_cell.length_c   1.000
_cell.angle_alpha   90.00
_cell.angle_beta   90.00
_cell.angle_gamma   90.00
#
_symmetry.space_group_name_H-M   'P 1'
#
loop_
_entity.id
_entity.type
_entity.pdbx_description
1 polymer ?
#
loop_
_entity_poly.entity_id
_entity_poly.type
_entity_poly.pdbx_seq_one_letter_code
_entity_poly.pdbx_strand_id
1 'polypeptide(L)'
;MASTIFEVTPEELEASASKIEGKTGEFTKAYTSIYTAVSDLRVSYKGEASDTFNQRIEGYKNDFTAAEKALKNYVQFLREYATEIKRIENENKSNASALSVGK
;
A
#
# COMPACT_ATOMS: atom_id res chain seq x y z
N MET A 1 -30.04 -12.25 -0.77
CA MET A 1 -29.66 -10.91 -0.97
C MET A 1 -28.35 -10.75 -1.65
N ALA A 2 -28.44 -10.77 -2.91
CA ALA A 2 -27.22 -10.61 -3.72
C ALA A 2 -26.54 -9.29 -3.45
N SER A 3 -27.31 -8.27 -3.13
CA SER A 3 -26.77 -6.93 -2.90
C SER A 3 -25.79 -6.87 -1.73
N THR A 4 -25.84 -7.84 -0.85
CA THR A 4 -24.96 -7.82 0.32
C THR A 4 -23.59 -8.40 0.02
N ILE A 5 -23.39 -8.95 -1.17
CA ILE A 5 -22.13 -9.57 -1.53
C ILE A 5 -20.99 -8.56 -1.46
N PHE A 6 -21.23 -7.34 -1.94
CA PHE A 6 -20.23 -6.30 -1.93
C PHE A 6 -20.72 -5.16 -1.04
N GLU A 7 -20.33 -5.19 0.22
CA GLU A 7 -20.63 -4.12 1.17
C GLU A 7 -19.76 -2.90 0.89
N VAL A 8 -18.63 -3.11 0.23
CA VAL A 8 -17.69 -2.05 -0.12
C VAL A 8 -17.80 -1.78 -1.61
N THR A 9 -17.87 -0.52 -1.99
CA THR A 9 -17.94 -0.16 -3.40
C THR A 9 -16.55 -0.03 -4.00
N PRO A 10 -16.40 -0.19 -5.32
CA PRO A 10 -15.13 0.07 -6.00
C PRO A 10 -14.61 1.47 -5.71
N GLU A 11 -15.49 2.47 -5.64
CA GLU A 11 -15.10 3.84 -5.35
C GLU A 11 -14.52 3.98 -3.95
N GLU A 12 -15.08 3.26 -2.99
CA GLU A 12 -14.56 3.26 -1.62
C GLU A 12 -13.19 2.61 -1.56
N LEU A 13 -12.99 1.53 -2.31
CA LEU A 13 -11.70 0.85 -2.38
C LEU A 13 -10.63 1.73 -3.00
N GLU A 14 -10.99 2.44 -4.08
CA GLU A 14 -10.06 3.37 -4.73
C GLU A 14 -9.70 4.53 -3.79
N ALA A 15 -10.69 5.06 -3.08
CA ALA A 15 -10.46 6.14 -2.13
C ALA A 15 -9.54 5.69 -1.00
N SER A 16 -9.74 4.47 -0.49
CA SER A 16 -8.88 3.90 0.55
C SER A 16 -7.46 3.67 0.02
N ALA A 17 -7.35 3.17 -1.21
CA ALA A 17 -6.05 2.96 -1.83
C ALA A 17 -5.28 4.28 -1.94
N SER A 18 -5.93 5.34 -2.39
CA SER A 18 -5.32 6.66 -2.51
C SER A 18 -4.88 7.21 -1.17
N LYS A 19 -5.71 7.02 -0.14
CA LYS A 19 -5.39 7.47 1.21
C LYS A 19 -4.16 6.73 1.76
N ILE A 20 -4.11 5.41 1.57
CA ILE A 20 -2.98 4.60 2.01
C ILE A 20 -1.73 4.98 1.24
N GLU A 21 -1.87 5.24 -0.07
CA GLU A 21 -0.74 5.68 -0.88
C GLU A 21 -0.15 6.99 -0.35
N GLY A 22 -1.01 7.94 0.01
CA GLY A 22 -0.58 9.21 0.61
C GLY A 22 0.15 8.98 1.92
N LYS A 23 -0.39 8.12 2.77
CA LYS A 23 0.26 7.79 4.05
C LYS A 23 1.57 7.05 3.84
N THR A 24 1.67 6.22 2.82
CA THR A 24 2.92 5.53 2.48
C THR A 24 3.98 6.56 2.08
N GLY A 25 3.61 7.59 1.33
CA GLY A 25 4.52 8.68 0.98
C GLY A 25 5.01 9.42 2.21
N GLU A 26 4.13 9.68 3.19
CA GLU A 26 4.51 10.30 4.46
C GLU A 26 5.47 9.41 5.24
N PHE A 27 5.22 8.10 5.26
CA PHE A 27 6.08 7.12 5.90
C PHE A 27 7.48 7.14 5.29
N THR A 28 7.56 7.15 3.96
CA THR A 28 8.84 7.21 3.24
C THR A 28 9.60 8.48 3.60
N LYS A 29 8.92 9.61 3.63
CA LYS A 29 9.55 10.88 4.00
C LYS A 29 10.06 10.84 5.44
N ALA A 30 9.27 10.27 6.34
CA ALA A 30 9.63 10.19 7.75
C ALA A 30 10.89 9.37 7.96
N TYR A 31 10.95 8.17 7.38
CA TYR A 31 12.15 7.36 7.60
C TYR A 31 13.36 7.90 6.87
N THR A 32 13.16 8.58 5.73
CA THR A 32 14.27 9.23 5.03
C THR A 32 14.88 10.34 5.89
N SER A 33 14.03 11.11 6.58
CA SER A 33 14.51 12.15 7.50
C SER A 33 15.29 11.54 8.66
N ILE A 34 14.84 10.39 9.16
CA ILE A 34 15.56 9.68 10.22
C ILE A 34 16.94 9.27 9.72
N TYR A 35 17.05 8.73 8.52
CA TYR A 35 18.34 8.32 7.97
C TYR A 35 19.27 9.48 7.73
N THR A 36 18.75 10.62 7.34
CA THR A 36 19.57 11.83 7.19
C THR A 36 20.17 12.22 8.53
N ALA A 37 19.36 12.23 9.59
CA ALA A 37 19.84 12.55 10.94
C ALA A 37 20.87 11.53 11.42
N VAL A 38 20.62 10.25 11.15
CA VAL A 38 21.55 9.17 11.54
C VAL A 38 22.85 9.28 10.75
N SER A 39 22.77 9.63 9.47
CA SER A 39 23.96 9.81 8.63
C SER A 39 24.85 10.90 9.21
N ASP A 40 24.26 12.01 9.65
CA ASP A 40 25.01 13.09 10.28
C ASP A 40 25.69 12.63 11.57
N LEU A 41 24.99 11.80 12.34
CA LEU A 41 25.55 11.25 13.58
C LEU A 41 26.71 10.30 13.27
N ARG A 42 26.61 9.51 12.21
CA ARG A 42 27.64 8.55 11.82
C ARG A 42 28.98 9.20 11.52
N VAL A 43 28.97 10.43 11.04
CA VAL A 43 30.20 11.17 10.74
C VAL A 43 31.06 11.34 12.00
N SER A 44 30.42 11.48 13.16
CA SER A 44 31.12 11.67 14.43
C SER A 44 31.43 10.36 15.15
N TYR A 45 30.86 9.26 14.72
CA TYR A 45 30.98 7.97 15.40
C TYR A 45 32.14 7.18 14.78
N LYS A 46 33.10 6.77 15.59
CA LYS A 46 34.28 6.03 15.09
C LYS A 46 34.59 4.84 15.98
N GLY A 47 35.22 3.81 15.39
CA GLY A 47 35.66 2.65 16.12
C GLY A 47 34.68 1.48 16.01
N GLU A 48 34.93 0.48 16.87
CA GLU A 48 34.17 -0.77 16.85
C GLU A 48 32.67 -0.55 17.12
N ALA A 49 32.37 0.34 18.04
CA ALA A 49 30.97 0.68 18.35
C ALA A 49 30.26 1.27 17.14
N SER A 50 31.00 1.98 16.30
CA SER A 50 30.47 2.55 15.07
C SER A 50 30.02 1.46 14.09
N ASP A 51 30.81 0.38 13.99
CA ASP A 51 30.46 -0.72 13.09
C ASP A 51 29.17 -1.39 13.54
N THR A 52 29.04 -1.67 14.83
CA THR A 52 27.82 -2.26 15.38
C THR A 52 26.61 -1.34 15.15
N PHE A 53 26.80 -0.05 15.39
CA PHE A 53 25.77 0.95 15.18
C PHE A 53 25.32 0.95 13.72
N ASN A 54 26.28 0.96 12.79
CA ASN A 54 25.98 0.98 11.35
C ASN A 54 25.24 -0.28 10.91
N GLN A 55 25.60 -1.44 11.43
CA GLN A 55 24.91 -2.69 11.12
C GLN A 55 23.47 -2.66 11.57
N ARG A 56 23.22 -2.13 12.76
CA ARG A 56 21.87 -2.01 13.30
C ARG A 56 21.02 -1.06 12.48
N ILE A 57 21.59 0.07 12.09
CA ILE A 57 20.90 1.05 11.26
C ILE A 57 20.54 0.47 9.90
N GLU A 58 21.47 -0.30 9.32
CA GLU A 58 21.22 -0.97 8.04
C GLU A 58 20.05 -1.96 8.16
N GLY A 59 19.99 -2.69 9.28
CA GLY A 59 18.88 -3.60 9.54
C GLY A 59 17.55 -2.88 9.61
N TYR A 60 17.48 -1.76 10.32
CA TYR A 60 16.25 -0.97 10.38
C TYR A 60 15.86 -0.41 9.02
N LYS A 61 16.85 0.01 8.23
CA LYS A 61 16.59 0.49 6.89
C LYS A 61 15.90 -0.57 6.04
N ASN A 62 16.39 -1.80 6.13
CA ASN A 62 15.81 -2.93 5.41
C ASN A 62 14.39 -3.18 5.87
N ASP A 63 14.12 -3.08 7.17
CA ASP A 63 12.78 -3.25 7.72
C ASP A 63 11.82 -2.19 7.18
N PHE A 64 12.24 -0.93 7.15
CA PHE A 64 11.41 0.15 6.64
C PHE A 64 11.15 0.00 5.14
N THR A 65 12.17 -0.41 4.38
CA THR A 65 12.02 -0.63 2.94
C THR A 65 11.03 -1.78 2.68
N ALA A 66 11.10 -2.84 3.48
CA ALA A 66 10.16 -3.96 3.37
C ALA A 66 8.73 -3.52 3.70
N ALA A 67 8.57 -2.70 4.73
CA ALA A 67 7.25 -2.16 5.10
C ALA A 67 6.68 -1.28 4.00
N GLU A 68 7.50 -0.42 3.41
CA GLU A 68 7.09 0.43 2.29
C GLU A 68 6.60 -0.41 1.12
N LYS A 69 7.34 -1.45 0.78
CA LYS A 69 6.98 -2.35 -0.31
C LYS A 69 5.65 -3.05 -0.01
N ALA A 70 5.47 -3.51 1.21
CA ALA A 70 4.22 -4.16 1.63
C ALA A 70 3.03 -3.20 1.50
N LEU A 71 3.20 -1.95 1.88
CA LEU A 71 2.15 -0.94 1.76
C LEU A 71 1.81 -0.66 0.30
N LYS A 72 2.81 -0.57 -0.56
CA LYS A 72 2.59 -0.36 -1.99
C LYS A 72 1.86 -1.54 -2.63
N ASN A 73 2.21 -2.75 -2.21
CA ASN A 73 1.54 -3.96 -2.68
C ASN A 73 0.08 -3.98 -2.23
N TYR A 74 -0.18 -3.53 -1.02
CA TYR A 74 -1.54 -3.46 -0.49
C TYR A 74 -2.39 -2.46 -1.28
N VAL A 75 -1.84 -1.29 -1.59
CA VAL A 75 -2.51 -0.30 -2.44
C VAL A 75 -2.87 -0.90 -3.79
N GLN A 76 -1.93 -1.59 -4.41
CA GLN A 76 -2.15 -2.23 -5.69
C GLN A 76 -3.26 -3.28 -5.60
N PHE A 77 -3.23 -4.09 -4.55
CA PHE A 77 -4.27 -5.10 -4.32
C PHE A 77 -5.66 -4.45 -4.23
N LEU A 78 -5.78 -3.37 -3.49
CA LEU A 78 -7.09 -2.69 -3.35
C LEU A 78 -7.59 -2.19 -4.69
N ARG A 79 -6.71 -1.65 -5.53
CA ARG A 79 -7.10 -1.15 -6.84
C ARG A 79 -7.49 -2.28 -7.79
N GLU A 80 -6.76 -3.38 -7.74
CA GLU A 80 -7.08 -4.56 -8.54
C GLU A 80 -8.41 -5.15 -8.11
N TYR A 81 -8.66 -5.18 -6.82
CA TYR A 81 -9.92 -5.70 -6.28
C TYR A 81 -11.10 -4.80 -6.69
N ALA A 82 -10.91 -3.48 -6.65
CA ALA A 82 -11.92 -2.55 -7.13
C ALA A 82 -12.26 -2.79 -8.59
N THR A 83 -11.24 -3.01 -9.43
CA THR A 83 -11.43 -3.31 -10.84
C THR A 83 -12.19 -4.61 -11.02
N GLU A 84 -11.87 -5.60 -10.22
CA GLU A 84 -12.52 -6.91 -10.29
C GLU A 84 -13.99 -6.82 -9.91
N ILE A 85 -14.33 -6.03 -8.89
CA ILE A 85 -15.72 -5.83 -8.49
C ILE A 85 -16.49 -5.14 -9.62
N LYS A 86 -15.89 -4.13 -10.25
CA LYS A 86 -16.51 -3.44 -11.38
C LYS A 86 -16.79 -4.41 -12.52
N ARG A 87 -15.85 -5.28 -12.81
CA ARG A 87 -15.99 -6.27 -13.86
C ARG A 87 -17.17 -7.20 -13.55
N ILE A 88 -17.25 -7.70 -12.33
CA ILE A 88 -18.32 -8.60 -11.91
C ILE A 88 -19.68 -7.88 -11.98
N GLU A 89 -19.74 -6.65 -11.50
CA GLU A 89 -20.96 -5.87 -11.53
C GLU A 89 -21.44 -5.63 -12.97
N ASN A 90 -20.50 -5.33 -13.85
CA ASN A 90 -20.81 -5.11 -15.25
C ASN A 90 -21.31 -6.39 -15.93
N GLU A 91 -20.69 -7.53 -15.61
CA GLU A 91 -21.15 -8.80 -16.12
C GLU A 91 -22.55 -9.14 -15.64
N ASN A 92 -22.82 -8.92 -14.36
CA ASN A 92 -24.12 -9.17 -13.78
C ASN A 92 -25.20 -8.28 -14.43
N LYS A 93 -24.85 -7.03 -14.68
CA LYS A 93 -25.74 -6.09 -15.32
C LYS A 93 -26.04 -6.52 -16.77
N SER A 94 -25.01 -6.92 -17.50
CA SER A 94 -25.16 -7.43 -18.87
C SER A 94 -26.04 -8.66 -18.91
N ASN A 95 -25.79 -9.60 -18.00
CA ASN A 95 -26.56 -10.83 -17.92
C ASN A 95 -28.02 -10.54 -17.62
N ALA A 96 -28.28 -9.62 -16.69
CA ALA A 96 -29.64 -9.23 -16.35
C ALA A 96 -30.35 -8.63 -17.55
N SER A 97 -29.66 -7.76 -18.31
CA SER A 97 -30.21 -7.17 -19.52
C SER A 97 -30.50 -8.21 -20.59
N ALA A 98 -29.59 -9.18 -20.76
CA ALA A 98 -29.75 -10.26 -21.73
C ALA A 98 -30.96 -11.12 -21.38
N LEU A 99 -31.13 -11.44 -20.12
CA LEU A 99 -32.29 -12.23 -19.65
C LEU A 99 -33.59 -11.46 -19.88
N SER A 100 -33.58 -10.17 -19.65
CA SER A 100 -34.74 -9.31 -19.85
C SER A 100 -35.15 -9.28 -21.33
N VAL A 101 -34.16 -9.13 -22.21
CA VAL A 101 -34.40 -9.08 -23.65
C VAL A 101 -34.82 -10.44 -24.20
N GLY A 102 -34.32 -11.48 -23.61
CA GLY A 102 -34.62 -12.85 -24.05
C GLY A 102 -36.05 -13.27 -23.85
N LYS A 103 -36.86 -12.49 -23.19
CA LYS A 103 -38.30 -12.75 -23.06
C LYS A 103 -39.04 -12.31 -24.29
#